data_b671afb033b13ed82315c37a9beaf268
#
_entry.id   b671afb033b13ed82315c37a9beaf268
#
_cell.length_a   1.000
_cell.length_b   1.000
_cell.length_c   1.000
_cell.angle_alpha   90.00
_cell.angle_beta   90.00
_cell.angle_gamma   90.00
#
_symmetry.space_group_name_H-M   'P 1'
#
loop_
_entity.id
_entity.type
_entity.pdbx_description
1 polymer ?
#
loop_
_entity_poly.entity_id
_entity_poly.type
_entity_poly.pdbx_seq_one_letter_code
_entity_poly.pdbx_strand_id
1 'polypeptide(L)'
;MKPSRIAILLFVTSSLLMSTACAPVLIGSAAVTGVSVAAERRSAGAVANDGVIEAKSAMHLSQTNFASSHITTTSYEGNVLLSGEIDSEASKQKATEIVKSINEVNKVYNELAVQANSSLTTRMNDSITASKVRAALLDNKQVTLTSIKVVVDRGICYLLGTVTQTEAEIISKIASRVPGVVQVVRLFTIITPEELEKRQLIDSKLQQNEAAEVTEGTTEENGKLTSEEGATEEVSVSPVKL
;
A
#
# COMPACT_ATOMS: atom_id res chain seq x y z
N MET A 1 -47.65 27.98 2.04
CA MET A 1 -46.46 27.27 2.50
C MET A 1 -45.24 27.96 1.90
N LYS A 2 -44.30 28.44 2.76
CA LYS A 2 -43.17 29.28 2.30
C LYS A 2 -42.14 28.44 1.54
N PRO A 3 -41.75 28.81 0.33
CA PRO A 3 -40.85 28.02 -0.52
C PRO A 3 -39.44 27.81 0.05
N SER A 4 -39.04 28.57 1.07
CA SER A 4 -37.72 28.47 1.69
C SER A 4 -37.48 27.20 2.53
N ARG A 5 -38.54 26.57 3.06
CA ARG A 5 -38.41 25.36 3.88
C ARG A 5 -38.18 24.10 3.06
N ILE A 6 -38.69 24.05 1.83
CA ILE A 6 -38.51 22.94 0.90
C ILE A 6 -37.07 22.93 0.34
N ALA A 7 -36.54 24.14 0.04
CA ALA A 7 -35.16 24.30 -0.43
C ALA A 7 -34.12 23.88 0.63
N ILE A 8 -34.37 24.17 1.90
CA ILE A 8 -33.50 23.79 3.02
C ILE A 8 -33.56 22.27 3.26
N LEU A 9 -34.73 21.62 3.14
CA LEU A 9 -34.85 20.18 3.27
C LEU A 9 -34.12 19.43 2.13
N LEU A 10 -34.19 19.92 0.90
CA LEU A 10 -33.48 19.36 -0.25
C LEU A 10 -31.95 19.53 -0.13
N PHE A 11 -31.46 20.60 0.48
CA PHE A 11 -30.04 20.83 0.69
C PHE A 11 -29.46 19.94 1.80
N VAL A 12 -30.21 19.68 2.87
CA VAL A 12 -29.83 18.81 3.98
C VAL A 12 -29.81 17.34 3.56
N THR A 13 -30.73 16.88 2.69
CA THR A 13 -30.73 15.49 2.20
C THR A 13 -29.63 15.24 1.18
N SER A 14 -29.16 16.23 0.41
CA SER A 14 -28.05 16.10 -0.52
C SER A 14 -26.69 16.03 0.20
N SER A 15 -26.56 16.62 1.39
CA SER A 15 -25.30 16.60 2.18
C SER A 15 -25.05 15.27 2.90
N LEU A 16 -26.07 14.43 3.10
CA LEU A 16 -25.93 13.15 3.83
C LEU A 16 -25.46 11.99 2.94
N LEU A 17 -25.43 12.17 1.62
CA LEU A 17 -25.05 11.12 0.66
C LEU A 17 -23.56 11.09 0.31
N MET A 18 -22.75 12.01 0.82
CA MET A 18 -21.30 12.07 0.52
C MET A 18 -20.38 11.47 1.61
N SER A 19 -20.93 10.85 2.66
CA SER A 19 -20.12 10.38 3.82
C SER A 19 -19.79 8.89 3.82
N THR A 20 -19.97 8.16 2.71
CA THR A 20 -19.70 6.71 2.66
C THR A 20 -18.53 6.31 1.77
N ALA A 21 -17.49 7.15 1.66
CA ALA A 21 -16.31 6.86 0.83
C ALA A 21 -15.10 6.35 1.61
N CYS A 22 -15.25 5.88 2.85
CA CYS A 22 -14.20 5.17 3.59
C CYS A 22 -14.76 3.89 4.22
N ALA A 23 -15.37 3.02 3.41
CA ALA A 23 -15.52 1.64 3.83
C ALA A 23 -14.18 0.95 3.56
N PRO A 24 -13.56 0.27 4.56
CA PRO A 24 -12.50 -0.67 4.25
C PRO A 24 -13.10 -1.72 3.32
N VAL A 25 -12.54 -1.85 2.13
CA VAL A 25 -12.88 -2.96 1.23
C VAL A 25 -12.47 -4.23 1.94
N LEU A 26 -13.40 -4.82 2.67
CA LEU A 26 -13.31 -6.22 3.06
C LEU A 26 -13.31 -7.00 1.74
N ILE A 27 -12.17 -7.58 1.42
CA ILE A 27 -12.00 -8.47 0.29
C ILE A 27 -12.80 -9.73 0.64
N GLY A 28 -14.10 -9.68 0.33
CA GLY A 28 -15.01 -10.81 0.36
C GLY A 28 -15.41 -11.11 -1.07
N SER A 29 -14.94 -12.25 -1.58
CA SER A 29 -15.48 -12.98 -2.73
C SER A 29 -15.91 -12.14 -3.95
N ALA A 30 -14.95 -11.62 -4.71
CA ALA A 30 -15.18 -11.34 -6.12
C ALA A 30 -14.73 -12.56 -6.91
N ALA A 31 -15.66 -13.23 -7.55
CA ALA A 31 -15.37 -14.19 -8.61
C ALA A 31 -14.51 -13.49 -9.65
N VAL A 32 -13.21 -13.77 -9.65
CA VAL A 32 -12.24 -13.14 -10.55
C VAL A 32 -12.40 -13.78 -11.91
N THR A 33 -13.19 -13.15 -12.75
CA THR A 33 -13.11 -13.39 -14.19
C THR A 33 -11.78 -12.84 -14.69
N GLY A 34 -10.77 -13.70 -14.83
CA GLY A 34 -9.73 -13.63 -15.85
C GLY A 34 -8.89 -12.35 -16.01
N VAL A 35 -8.79 -11.48 -15.03
CA VAL A 35 -7.75 -10.45 -15.01
C VAL A 35 -6.55 -11.05 -14.31
N SER A 36 -5.50 -11.37 -15.09
CA SER A 36 -4.19 -11.66 -14.52
C SER A 36 -3.74 -10.41 -13.76
N VAL A 37 -4.00 -10.38 -12.46
CA VAL A 37 -3.38 -9.43 -11.56
C VAL A 37 -1.89 -9.68 -11.71
N ALA A 38 -1.16 -8.72 -12.28
CA ALA A 38 0.29 -8.79 -12.34
C ALA A 38 0.78 -9.04 -10.91
N ALA A 39 1.26 -10.27 -10.66
CA ALA A 39 1.48 -10.76 -9.33
C ALA A 39 2.50 -9.86 -8.61
N GLU A 40 2.09 -9.30 -7.49
CA GLU A 40 3.00 -8.65 -6.54
C GLU A 40 4.07 -9.69 -6.16
N ARG A 41 5.34 -9.33 -6.26
CA ARG A 41 6.46 -10.26 -5.96
C ARG A 41 6.69 -10.43 -4.46
N ARG A 42 6.08 -9.57 -3.64
CA ARG A 42 6.12 -9.68 -2.19
C ARG A 42 4.93 -10.50 -1.70
N SER A 43 5.15 -11.31 -0.69
CA SER A 43 4.04 -11.95 0.03
C SER A 43 3.12 -10.89 0.67
N ALA A 44 1.85 -11.23 0.87
CA ALA A 44 0.90 -10.35 1.57
C ALA A 44 1.43 -9.92 2.95
N GLY A 45 2.12 -10.83 3.67
CA GLY A 45 2.78 -10.53 4.93
C GLY A 45 3.89 -9.49 4.80
N ALA A 46 4.72 -9.57 3.76
CA ALA A 46 5.78 -8.58 3.52
C ALA A 46 5.21 -7.20 3.20
N VAL A 47 4.13 -7.13 2.42
CA VAL A 47 3.44 -5.87 2.11
C VAL A 47 2.83 -5.25 3.38
N ALA A 48 2.16 -6.04 4.20
CA ALA A 48 1.60 -5.59 5.48
C ALA A 48 2.69 -5.10 6.43
N ASN A 49 3.80 -5.84 6.51
CA ASN A 49 4.95 -5.50 7.34
C ASN A 49 5.62 -4.18 6.90
N ASP A 50 5.80 -3.97 5.60
CA ASP A 50 6.28 -2.69 5.08
C ASP A 50 5.39 -1.52 5.53
N GLY A 51 4.07 -1.69 5.51
CA GLY A 51 3.13 -0.69 6.02
C GLY A 51 3.29 -0.41 7.52
N VAL A 52 3.52 -1.46 8.32
CA VAL A 52 3.79 -1.33 9.77
C VAL A 52 5.11 -0.61 10.01
N ILE A 53 6.15 -0.91 9.26
CA ILE A 53 7.46 -0.23 9.34
C ILE A 53 7.30 1.26 9.01
N GLU A 54 6.61 1.60 7.93
CA GLU A 54 6.35 3.00 7.54
C GLU A 54 5.58 3.76 8.64
N ALA A 55 4.53 3.16 9.19
CA ALA A 55 3.73 3.77 10.25
C ALA A 55 4.53 3.97 11.54
N LYS A 56 5.28 2.95 12.00
CA LYS A 56 6.15 3.05 13.18
C LYS A 56 7.25 4.09 12.97
N SER A 57 7.88 4.11 11.80
CA SER A 57 8.90 5.10 11.46
C SER A 57 8.34 6.52 11.54
N ALA A 58 7.20 6.78 10.92
CA ALA A 58 6.55 8.09 10.96
C ALA A 58 6.20 8.50 12.39
N MET A 59 5.68 7.58 13.21
CA MET A 59 5.35 7.84 14.61
C MET A 59 6.60 8.16 15.43
N HIS A 60 7.64 7.36 15.37
CA HIS A 60 8.87 7.57 16.16
C HIS A 60 9.61 8.84 15.73
N LEU A 61 9.66 9.12 14.42
CA LEU A 61 10.28 10.34 13.89
C LEU A 61 9.49 11.59 14.30
N SER A 62 8.15 11.54 14.31
CA SER A 62 7.32 12.67 14.75
C SER A 62 7.43 12.97 16.25
N GLN A 63 7.69 11.96 17.08
CA GLN A 63 7.93 12.13 18.52
C GLN A 63 9.30 12.76 18.81
N THR A 64 10.21 12.72 17.83
CA THR A 64 11.51 13.34 17.95
C THR A 64 11.43 14.77 17.44
N ASN A 65 11.79 15.74 18.24
CA ASN A 65 11.71 17.16 17.88
C ASN A 65 12.82 17.52 16.89
N PHE A 66 12.62 17.15 15.61
CA PHE A 66 13.45 17.64 14.50
C PHE A 66 12.89 18.98 14.05
N ALA A 67 13.62 20.08 14.36
CA ALA A 67 13.19 21.42 13.99
C ALA A 67 13.08 21.56 12.47
N SER A 68 11.91 22.01 12.00
CA SER A 68 11.67 22.31 10.58
C SER A 68 12.08 21.21 9.61
N SER A 69 11.71 19.95 9.89
CA SER A 69 12.02 18.80 9.05
C SER A 69 10.77 18.30 8.31
N HIS A 70 10.98 17.79 7.10
CA HIS A 70 9.98 17.09 6.32
C HIS A 70 10.56 15.73 5.93
N ILE A 71 10.15 14.67 6.62
CA ILE A 71 10.69 13.32 6.45
C ILE A 71 9.59 12.42 5.90
N THR A 72 9.87 11.76 4.79
CA THR A 72 9.04 10.70 4.21
C THR A 72 9.76 9.36 4.34
N THR A 73 9.04 8.35 4.81
CA THR A 73 9.54 6.99 4.95
C THR A 73 8.86 6.09 3.94
N THR A 74 9.63 5.30 3.21
CA THR A 74 9.12 4.30 2.27
C THR A 74 9.85 2.98 2.51
N SER A 75 9.12 1.89 2.76
CA SER A 75 9.67 0.56 2.99
C SER A 75 9.37 -0.39 1.84
N TYR A 76 10.32 -1.23 1.50
CA TYR A 76 10.16 -2.34 0.56
C TYR A 76 10.96 -3.55 1.04
N GLU A 77 10.28 -4.63 1.44
CA GLU A 77 10.86 -5.83 2.07
C GLU A 77 11.82 -5.49 3.22
N GLY A 78 11.43 -4.53 4.10
CA GLY A 78 12.24 -4.07 5.23
C GLY A 78 13.42 -3.17 4.85
N ASN A 79 13.63 -2.88 3.57
CA ASN A 79 14.57 -1.85 3.11
C ASN A 79 13.88 -0.50 3.12
N VAL A 80 14.34 0.41 3.96
CA VAL A 80 13.67 1.69 4.24
C VAL A 80 14.43 2.84 3.61
N LEU A 81 13.74 3.63 2.81
CA LEU A 81 14.21 4.93 2.31
C LEU A 81 13.69 6.03 3.22
N LEU A 82 14.56 6.90 3.68
CA LEU A 82 14.24 8.20 4.26
C LEU A 82 14.55 9.28 3.23
N SER A 83 13.53 10.00 2.76
CA SER A 83 13.65 11.11 1.83
C SER A 83 13.02 12.37 2.39
N GLY A 84 13.38 13.53 1.85
CA GLY A 84 12.93 14.83 2.32
C GLY A 84 14.04 15.71 2.86
N GLU A 85 13.70 16.60 3.77
CA GLU A 85 14.62 17.60 4.32
C GLU A 85 14.70 17.47 5.85
N ILE A 86 15.90 17.76 6.36
CA ILE A 86 16.20 17.76 7.79
C ILE A 86 17.13 18.92 8.15
N ASP A 87 17.10 19.33 9.41
CA ASP A 87 17.76 20.53 9.91
C ASP A 87 19.29 20.42 10.07
N SER A 88 19.81 19.21 10.33
CA SER A 88 21.23 19.00 10.61
C SER A 88 21.71 17.59 10.31
N GLU A 89 23.00 17.41 10.12
CA GLU A 89 23.64 16.09 9.97
C GLU A 89 23.47 15.23 11.24
N ALA A 90 23.47 15.83 12.42
CA ALA A 90 23.22 15.11 13.68
C ALA A 90 21.79 14.55 13.72
N SER A 91 20.80 15.34 13.29
CA SER A 91 19.41 14.91 13.16
C SER A 91 19.26 13.83 12.10
N LYS A 92 19.98 13.94 10.98
CA LYS A 92 19.99 12.92 9.91
C LYS A 92 20.51 11.57 10.44
N GLN A 93 21.60 11.56 11.19
CA GLN A 93 22.11 10.35 11.81
C GLN A 93 21.11 9.77 12.82
N LYS A 94 20.54 10.61 13.69
CA LYS A 94 19.53 10.21 14.66
C LYS A 94 18.28 9.63 14.02
N ALA A 95 17.83 10.17 12.91
CA ALA A 95 16.72 9.61 12.15
C ALA A 95 17.03 8.18 11.63
N THR A 96 18.26 7.94 11.20
CA THR A 96 18.72 6.58 10.82
C THR A 96 18.65 5.62 12.00
N GLU A 97 19.16 6.03 13.17
CA GLU A 97 19.18 5.18 14.38
C GLU A 97 17.77 4.81 14.83
N ILE A 98 16.85 5.79 14.84
CA ILE A 98 15.45 5.58 15.19
C ILE A 98 14.82 4.52 14.26
N VAL A 99 14.95 4.69 12.96
CA VAL A 99 14.32 3.77 12.01
C VAL A 99 14.98 2.40 12.05
N LYS A 100 16.30 2.35 12.24
CA LYS A 100 17.06 1.09 12.35
C LYS A 100 16.73 0.28 13.60
N SER A 101 16.20 0.93 14.66
CA SER A 101 15.75 0.26 15.89
C SER A 101 14.38 -0.42 15.76
N ILE A 102 13.65 -0.18 14.68
CA ILE A 102 12.35 -0.81 14.43
C ILE A 102 12.59 -2.27 13.97
N ASN A 103 11.87 -3.20 14.61
CA ASN A 103 11.94 -4.61 14.24
C ASN A 103 11.63 -4.78 12.75
N GLU A 104 12.32 -5.76 12.12
CA GLU A 104 12.12 -6.13 10.72
C GLU A 104 12.65 -5.10 9.70
N VAL A 105 13.31 -4.01 10.14
CA VAL A 105 14.09 -3.13 9.27
C VAL A 105 15.42 -3.79 8.95
N ASN A 106 15.61 -4.14 7.67
CA ASN A 106 16.83 -4.77 7.19
C ASN A 106 17.92 -3.75 6.89
N LYS A 107 17.55 -2.66 6.22
CA LYS A 107 18.49 -1.62 5.80
C LYS A 107 17.80 -0.25 5.74
N VAL A 108 18.55 0.80 6.10
CA VAL A 108 18.09 2.18 5.97
C VAL A 108 18.96 2.91 4.94
N TYR A 109 18.32 3.45 3.91
CA TYR A 109 18.89 4.36 2.95
C TYR A 109 18.50 5.77 3.36
N ASN A 110 19.41 6.52 3.93
CA ASN A 110 19.12 7.86 4.41
C ASN A 110 19.55 8.91 3.37
N GLU A 111 18.59 9.29 2.54
CA GLU A 111 18.72 10.27 1.47
C GLU A 111 18.17 11.66 1.87
N LEU A 112 17.98 11.89 3.18
CA LEU A 112 17.57 13.20 3.68
C LEU A 112 18.59 14.28 3.33
N ALA A 113 18.11 15.41 2.81
CA ALA A 113 18.96 16.55 2.57
C ALA A 113 18.99 17.49 3.77
N VAL A 114 20.18 17.90 4.19
CA VAL A 114 20.34 18.89 5.25
C VAL A 114 20.14 20.28 4.66
N GLN A 115 18.91 20.75 4.70
CA GLN A 115 18.48 22.05 4.15
C GLN A 115 17.08 22.43 4.66
N ALA A 116 16.66 23.66 4.35
CA ALA A 116 15.28 24.09 4.62
C ALA A 116 14.26 23.28 3.82
N ASN A 117 13.06 23.13 4.38
CA ASN A 117 11.98 22.35 3.75
C ASN A 117 11.63 22.90 2.36
N SER A 118 11.42 21.99 1.43
CA SER A 118 10.91 22.30 0.09
C SER A 118 9.50 22.90 0.16
N SER A 119 9.18 23.74 -0.82
CA SER A 119 7.87 24.36 -0.94
C SER A 119 6.80 23.29 -1.26
N LEU A 120 5.53 23.58 -0.91
CA LEU A 120 4.41 22.72 -1.30
C LEU A 120 4.36 22.50 -2.82
N THR A 121 4.65 23.55 -3.60
CA THR A 121 4.70 23.48 -5.08
C THR A 121 5.77 22.50 -5.56
N THR A 122 6.95 22.50 -4.95
CA THR A 122 8.03 21.54 -5.27
C THR A 122 7.56 20.11 -5.02
N ARG A 123 6.97 19.84 -3.86
CA ARG A 123 6.45 18.51 -3.49
C ARG A 123 5.32 18.04 -4.40
N MET A 124 4.43 18.94 -4.82
CA MET A 124 3.41 18.63 -5.82
C MET A 124 4.01 18.26 -7.16
N ASN A 125 5.02 19.00 -7.63
CA ASN A 125 5.73 18.69 -8.88
C ASN A 125 6.44 17.33 -8.81
N ASP A 126 7.04 16.99 -7.66
CA ASP A 126 7.66 15.69 -7.43
C ASP A 126 6.62 14.55 -7.48
N SER A 127 5.45 14.76 -6.88
CA SER A 127 4.34 13.79 -6.93
C SER A 127 3.83 13.57 -8.37
N ILE A 128 3.72 14.63 -9.16
CA ILE A 128 3.36 14.57 -10.58
C ILE A 128 4.46 13.82 -11.36
N THR A 129 5.72 14.11 -11.09
CA THR A 129 6.86 13.44 -11.72
C THR A 129 6.90 11.95 -11.38
N ALA A 130 6.66 11.58 -10.12
CA ALA A 130 6.53 10.18 -9.70
C ALA A 130 5.40 9.46 -10.47
N SER A 131 4.27 10.14 -10.67
CA SER A 131 3.15 9.59 -11.44
C SER A 131 3.50 9.39 -12.92
N LYS A 132 4.25 10.33 -13.53
CA LYS A 132 4.76 10.19 -14.90
C LYS A 132 5.75 9.02 -15.03
N VAL A 133 6.63 8.84 -14.04
CA VAL A 133 7.56 7.69 -14.02
C VAL A 133 6.78 6.39 -13.96
N ARG A 134 5.78 6.27 -13.07
CA ARG A 134 4.93 5.06 -12.99
C ARG A 134 4.20 4.78 -14.30
N ALA A 135 3.63 5.80 -14.94
CA ALA A 135 2.96 5.66 -16.23
C ALA A 135 3.93 5.18 -17.33
N ALA A 136 5.14 5.76 -17.40
CA ALA A 136 6.15 5.35 -18.37
C ALA A 136 6.65 3.91 -18.15
N LEU A 137 6.71 3.46 -16.88
CA LEU A 137 7.05 2.08 -16.55
C LEU A 137 5.92 1.11 -16.89
N LEU A 138 4.65 1.51 -16.72
CA LEU A 138 3.48 0.69 -17.02
C LEU A 138 3.36 0.39 -18.52
N ASP A 139 3.77 1.31 -19.38
CA ASP A 139 3.78 1.13 -20.85
C ASP A 139 4.77 0.05 -21.31
N ASN A 140 5.72 -0.34 -20.46
CA ASN A 140 6.74 -1.33 -20.81
C ASN A 140 6.36 -2.73 -20.30
N LYS A 141 6.09 -3.66 -21.23
CA LYS A 141 5.69 -5.04 -20.93
C LYS A 141 6.77 -5.89 -20.21
N GLN A 142 8.02 -5.43 -20.18
CA GLN A 142 9.13 -6.12 -19.52
C GLN A 142 9.28 -5.70 -18.05
N VAL A 143 8.43 -4.80 -17.56
CA VAL A 143 8.49 -4.25 -16.20
C VAL A 143 7.20 -4.62 -15.45
N THR A 144 7.36 -5.24 -14.30
CA THR A 144 6.25 -5.51 -13.38
C THR A 144 6.18 -4.36 -12.36
N LEU A 145 5.24 -3.43 -12.58
CA LEU A 145 5.14 -2.20 -11.77
C LEU A 145 4.84 -2.46 -10.29
N THR A 146 4.10 -3.51 -9.97
CA THR A 146 3.78 -3.92 -8.59
C THR A 146 5.01 -4.32 -7.78
N SER A 147 6.11 -4.69 -8.46
CA SER A 147 7.38 -5.05 -7.83
C SER A 147 8.29 -3.86 -7.50
N ILE A 148 7.80 -2.63 -7.71
CA ILE A 148 8.63 -1.42 -7.62
C ILE A 148 7.89 -0.34 -6.87
N LYS A 149 8.55 0.30 -5.91
CA LYS A 149 8.12 1.59 -5.35
C LYS A 149 8.94 2.72 -6.01
N VAL A 150 8.23 3.73 -6.50
CA VAL A 150 8.81 4.94 -7.12
C VAL A 150 8.55 6.12 -6.19
N VAL A 151 9.61 6.74 -5.72
CA VAL A 151 9.59 7.97 -4.92
C VAL A 151 10.36 9.04 -5.66
N VAL A 152 9.82 10.25 -5.77
CA VAL A 152 10.55 11.41 -6.30
C VAL A 152 10.59 12.48 -5.23
N ASP A 153 11.77 12.98 -4.97
CA ASP A 153 12.02 14.06 -4.02
C ASP A 153 13.07 15.01 -4.62
N ARG A 154 12.71 16.28 -4.78
CA ARG A 154 13.57 17.32 -5.41
C ARG A 154 14.10 16.90 -6.79
N GLY A 155 13.27 16.24 -7.59
CA GLY A 155 13.64 15.72 -8.91
C GLY A 155 14.53 14.47 -8.88
N ILE A 156 14.94 13.98 -7.71
CA ILE A 156 15.67 12.72 -7.58
C ILE A 156 14.66 11.59 -7.51
N CYS A 157 14.74 10.65 -8.46
CA CYS A 157 13.87 9.49 -8.53
C CYS A 157 14.54 8.31 -7.85
N TYR A 158 14.00 7.88 -6.72
CA TYR A 158 14.40 6.69 -5.96
C TYR A 158 13.55 5.51 -6.39
N LEU A 159 14.19 4.41 -6.73
CA LEU A 159 13.56 3.19 -7.19
C LEU A 159 13.88 2.04 -6.22
N LEU A 160 12.88 1.59 -5.48
CA LEU A 160 13.00 0.43 -4.59
C LEU A 160 12.27 -0.76 -5.22
N GLY A 161 12.73 -1.96 -4.94
CA GLY A 161 12.07 -3.17 -5.45
C GLY A 161 13.00 -4.37 -5.47
N THR A 162 12.40 -5.55 -5.70
CA THR A 162 13.12 -6.80 -5.95
C THR A 162 13.01 -7.14 -7.43
N VAL A 163 14.12 -7.03 -8.15
CA VAL A 163 14.16 -7.10 -9.61
C VAL A 163 15.39 -7.86 -10.10
N THR A 164 15.35 -8.35 -11.33
CA THR A 164 16.54 -8.89 -12.00
C THR A 164 17.44 -7.74 -12.46
N GLN A 165 18.70 -8.06 -12.76
CA GLN A 165 19.66 -7.06 -13.27
C GLN A 165 19.15 -6.39 -14.56
N THR A 166 18.58 -7.16 -15.48
CA THR A 166 18.02 -6.66 -16.74
C THR A 166 16.85 -5.70 -16.49
N GLU A 167 15.95 -6.05 -15.58
CA GLU A 167 14.83 -5.18 -15.21
C GLU A 167 15.33 -3.89 -14.56
N ALA A 168 16.30 -3.95 -13.66
CA ALA A 168 16.89 -2.78 -13.02
C ALA A 168 17.44 -1.78 -14.03
N GLU A 169 18.10 -2.25 -15.09
CA GLU A 169 18.63 -1.43 -16.16
C GLU A 169 17.52 -0.77 -17.01
N ILE A 170 16.49 -1.57 -17.38
CA ILE A 170 15.34 -1.09 -18.15
C ILE A 170 14.59 -0.03 -17.36
N ILE A 171 14.25 -0.31 -16.11
CA ILE A 171 13.52 0.58 -15.21
C ILE A 171 14.25 1.90 -15.05
N SER A 172 15.56 1.83 -14.76
CA SER A 172 16.39 3.03 -14.55
C SER A 172 16.49 3.87 -15.81
N LYS A 173 16.61 3.23 -16.99
CA LYS A 173 16.65 3.90 -18.29
C LYS A 173 15.33 4.59 -18.64
N ILE A 174 14.19 3.97 -18.32
CA ILE A 174 12.87 4.59 -18.51
C ILE A 174 12.73 5.78 -17.58
N ALA A 175 12.97 5.61 -16.28
CA ALA A 175 12.84 6.66 -15.28
C ALA A 175 13.70 7.88 -15.59
N SER A 176 14.94 7.70 -16.06
CA SER A 176 15.86 8.80 -16.37
C SER A 176 15.45 9.68 -17.56
N ARG A 177 14.50 9.20 -18.39
CA ARG A 177 13.99 9.92 -19.56
C ARG A 177 12.73 10.72 -19.27
N VAL A 178 12.16 10.57 -18.08
CA VAL A 178 10.90 11.24 -17.73
C VAL A 178 11.17 12.71 -17.39
N PRO A 179 10.48 13.66 -18.03
CA PRO A 179 10.64 15.08 -17.74
C PRO A 179 10.33 15.39 -16.27
N GLY A 180 11.28 16.06 -15.60
CA GLY A 180 11.24 16.36 -14.18
C GLY A 180 12.15 15.47 -13.32
N VAL A 181 12.67 14.36 -13.87
CA VAL A 181 13.70 13.54 -13.23
C VAL A 181 15.08 14.11 -13.56
N VAL A 182 15.82 14.51 -12.52
CA VAL A 182 17.19 15.05 -12.62
C VAL A 182 18.21 13.94 -12.39
N GLN A 183 17.91 13.02 -11.47
CA GLN A 183 18.75 11.90 -11.08
C GLN A 183 17.93 10.66 -10.77
N VAL A 184 18.47 9.48 -11.04
CA VAL A 184 17.88 8.19 -10.64
C VAL A 184 18.80 7.49 -9.66
N VAL A 185 18.26 7.13 -8.50
CA VAL A 185 18.94 6.36 -7.46
C VAL A 185 18.30 4.97 -7.37
N ARG A 186 19.11 3.94 -7.58
CA ARG A 186 18.68 2.54 -7.57
C ARG A 186 18.87 1.94 -6.18
N LEU A 187 17.78 1.60 -5.53
CA LEU A 187 17.74 0.94 -4.22
C LEU A 187 17.12 -0.46 -4.34
N PHE A 188 17.45 -1.14 -5.42
CA PHE A 188 16.94 -2.47 -5.73
C PHE A 188 17.65 -3.57 -4.94
N THR A 189 16.90 -4.61 -4.60
CA THR A 189 17.42 -5.94 -4.31
C THR A 189 17.49 -6.69 -5.63
N ILE A 190 18.70 -7.05 -6.06
CA ILE A 190 18.91 -7.79 -7.31
C ILE A 190 18.83 -9.29 -7.02
N ILE A 191 17.97 -9.98 -7.77
CA ILE A 191 17.81 -11.43 -7.73
C ILE A 191 18.11 -12.07 -9.09
N THR A 192 18.41 -13.36 -9.08
CA THR A 192 18.59 -14.10 -10.33
C THR A 192 17.22 -14.44 -10.96
N PRO A 193 17.17 -14.69 -12.28
CA PRO A 193 15.94 -15.16 -12.93
C PRO A 193 15.37 -16.43 -12.30
N GLU A 194 16.24 -17.37 -11.88
CA GLU A 194 15.85 -18.62 -11.23
C GLU A 194 15.22 -18.39 -9.86
N GLU A 195 15.74 -17.42 -9.09
CA GLU A 195 15.16 -17.04 -7.81
C GLU A 195 13.81 -16.35 -8.00
N LEU A 196 13.66 -15.52 -9.05
CA LEU A 196 12.40 -14.90 -9.41
C LEU A 196 11.34 -15.97 -9.73
N GLU A 197 11.68 -16.95 -10.56
CA GLU A 197 10.77 -18.04 -10.92
C GLU A 197 10.36 -18.86 -9.68
N LYS A 198 11.31 -19.15 -8.78
CA LYS A 198 11.03 -19.84 -7.52
C LYS A 198 10.06 -19.07 -6.64
N ARG A 199 10.21 -17.74 -6.50
CA ARG A 199 9.29 -16.89 -5.73
C ARG A 199 7.89 -16.93 -6.34
N GLN A 200 7.76 -16.80 -7.65
CA GLN A 200 6.47 -16.86 -8.36
C GLN A 200 5.76 -18.20 -8.16
N LEU A 201 6.50 -19.32 -8.17
CA LEU A 201 5.95 -20.66 -7.91
C LEU A 201 5.45 -20.80 -6.47
N ILE A 202 6.15 -20.23 -5.50
CA ILE A 202 5.71 -20.25 -4.09
C ILE A 202 4.43 -19.45 -3.93
N ASP A 203 4.38 -18.23 -4.45
CA ASP A 203 3.22 -17.35 -4.34
C ASP A 203 1.99 -17.95 -5.02
N SER A 204 2.15 -18.58 -6.20
CA SER A 204 1.04 -19.24 -6.88
C SER A 204 0.48 -20.42 -6.08
N LYS A 205 1.32 -21.18 -5.39
CA LYS A 205 0.89 -22.28 -4.50
C LYS A 205 0.17 -21.77 -3.26
N LEU A 206 0.64 -20.69 -2.65
CA LEU A 206 -0.02 -20.07 -1.49
C LEU A 206 -1.42 -19.57 -1.86
N GLN A 207 -1.56 -18.87 -2.99
CA GLN A 207 -2.84 -18.40 -3.49
C GLN A 207 -3.82 -19.55 -3.82
N GLN A 208 -3.33 -20.66 -4.34
CA GLN A 208 -4.15 -21.85 -4.59
C GLN A 208 -4.65 -22.49 -3.30
N ASN A 209 -3.80 -22.58 -2.27
CA ASN A 209 -4.18 -23.13 -0.97
C ASN A 209 -5.21 -22.23 -0.26
N GLU A 210 -5.01 -20.91 -0.23
CA GLU A 210 -5.97 -19.95 0.33
C GLU A 210 -7.34 -20.02 -0.38
N ALA A 211 -7.34 -20.16 -1.72
CA ALA A 211 -8.57 -20.32 -2.48
C ALA A 211 -9.29 -21.63 -2.20
N ALA A 212 -8.56 -22.72 -1.92
CA ALA A 212 -9.13 -24.00 -1.56
C ALA A 212 -9.76 -23.97 -0.16
N GLU A 213 -9.11 -23.39 0.84
CA GLU A 213 -9.64 -23.25 2.21
C GLU A 213 -10.92 -22.39 2.25
N VAL A 214 -10.97 -21.30 1.48
CA VAL A 214 -12.17 -20.44 1.36
C VAL A 214 -13.36 -21.23 0.76
N THR A 215 -13.08 -22.13 -0.17
CA THR A 215 -14.14 -22.94 -0.82
C THR A 215 -14.68 -24.02 0.13
N GLU A 216 -13.84 -24.65 0.94
CA GLU A 216 -14.27 -25.66 1.94
C GLU A 216 -15.05 -25.01 3.10
N GLY A 217 -14.60 -23.86 3.63
CA GLY A 217 -15.29 -23.14 4.69
C GLY A 217 -16.70 -22.66 4.30
N THR A 218 -16.90 -22.29 3.04
CA THR A 218 -18.22 -21.85 2.53
C THR A 218 -19.20 -23.01 2.35
N THR A 219 -18.69 -24.22 2.14
CA THR A 219 -19.53 -25.43 1.97
C THR A 219 -20.04 -25.94 3.32
N GLU A 220 -19.27 -25.83 4.40
CA GLU A 220 -19.68 -26.25 5.75
C GLU A 220 -20.72 -25.29 6.37
N GLU A 221 -20.60 -23.98 6.14
CA GLU A 221 -21.55 -22.99 6.68
C GLU A 221 -22.92 -23.07 5.99
N ASN A 222 -22.98 -23.32 4.70
CA ASN A 222 -24.24 -23.54 3.98
C ASN A 222 -24.90 -24.89 4.29
N GLY A 223 -24.15 -25.92 4.68
CA GLY A 223 -24.68 -27.22 5.10
C GLY A 223 -25.38 -27.18 6.46
N LYS A 224 -25.02 -26.24 7.33
CA LYS A 224 -25.57 -26.11 8.69
C LYS A 224 -26.85 -25.27 8.72
N LEU A 225 -27.04 -24.35 7.77
CA LEU A 225 -28.27 -23.53 7.70
C LEU A 225 -29.47 -24.23 7.11
N THR A 226 -29.32 -25.37 6.43
CA THR A 226 -30.43 -26.12 5.82
C THR A 226 -30.98 -27.26 6.73
N SER A 227 -30.37 -27.52 7.89
CA SER A 227 -30.77 -28.57 8.80
C SER A 227 -31.56 -28.11 10.05
N GLU A 228 -31.76 -26.79 10.25
CA GLU A 228 -32.51 -26.27 11.40
C GLU A 228 -33.91 -25.72 11.07
N GLU A 229 -34.38 -25.80 9.83
CA GLU A 229 -35.71 -25.32 9.43
C GLU A 229 -36.75 -26.44 9.34
N GLY A 230 -36.85 -27.28 10.38
CA GLY A 230 -37.74 -28.42 10.38
C GLY A 230 -38.32 -28.88 11.73
N ALA A 231 -38.31 -28.02 12.76
CA ALA A 231 -38.96 -28.35 14.05
C ALA A 231 -40.00 -27.28 14.40
N THR A 232 -41.21 -27.43 13.89
CA THR A 232 -42.39 -26.72 14.37
C THR A 232 -42.83 -27.34 15.69
N GLU A 233 -42.56 -26.70 16.79
CA GLU A 233 -43.09 -27.06 18.12
C GLU A 233 -44.50 -26.52 18.24
N GLU A 234 -45.49 -27.48 18.28
CA GLU A 234 -46.87 -27.18 18.60
C GLU A 234 -47.00 -26.73 20.06
N VAL A 235 -47.25 -25.46 20.27
CA VAL A 235 -47.62 -24.92 21.58
C VAL A 235 -49.09 -25.21 21.84
N SER A 236 -49.37 -26.25 22.65
CA SER A 236 -50.68 -26.58 23.19
C SER A 236 -51.09 -25.54 24.26
N VAL A 237 -52.07 -24.71 23.96
CA VAL A 237 -52.68 -23.76 24.90
C VAL A 237 -53.86 -24.45 25.59
N SER A 238 -53.71 -24.76 26.87
CA SER A 238 -54.84 -25.21 27.72
C SER A 238 -55.58 -24.02 28.30
N PRO A 239 -56.92 -23.97 28.32
CA PRO A 239 -57.70 -22.85 28.86
C PRO A 239 -57.80 -22.91 30.39
N VAL A 240 -57.50 -21.79 31.05
CA VAL A 240 -57.74 -21.57 32.49
C VAL A 240 -59.23 -21.28 32.69
N LYS A 241 -59.89 -22.10 33.50
CA LYS A 241 -61.25 -21.82 34.06
C LYS A 241 -61.12 -20.95 35.30
N LEU A 242 -62.03 -19.96 35.40
CA LEU A 242 -62.36 -19.11 36.53
C LEU A 242 -62.46 -19.82 37.88
#